data_c2d52131f9256bd9b536cd4d1ecf66f7
#
_entry.id   c2d52131f9256bd9b536cd4d1ecf66f7
#
_cell.length_a   1.000
_cell.length_b   1.000
_cell.length_c   1.000
_cell.angle_alpha   90.00
_cell.angle_beta   90.00
_cell.angle_gamma   90.00
#
_symmetry.space_group_name_H-M   'P 1'
#
loop_
_entity.id
_entity.type
_entity.pdbx_description
1 polymer ?
#
loop_
_entity_poly.entity_id
_entity_poly.type
_entity_poly.pdbx_seq_one_letter_code
_entity_poly.pdbx_strand_id
1 'polypeptide(L)'
;MVAFSSALSTRRCATDLHCGPRDGFDFSGVARACLERYKTPTFQTRIQRAISGHELRALDYPYPLWQFALVYEFLRDNSQAGYDELRTLLGFFMLCQGAFGTFLFHDPSDFQVAGQQIGTGDASTTVFQLQRAMGAMLPGGGFLEPITAPNVVSAIYLNGITQAPATYSVDPATGLVRFVTAPSNGLIIAADFTYYGSSTADSG
;
A
#
# COMPACT_ATOMS: atom_id res chain seq x y z
N MET A 1 -14.49 15.50 11.19
CA MET A 1 -13.32 15.22 10.36
C MET A 1 -12.44 14.25 11.13
N VAL A 2 -12.41 13.01 10.72
CA VAL A 2 -11.55 11.98 11.34
C VAL A 2 -10.39 11.79 10.38
N ALA A 3 -9.21 12.24 10.78
CA ALA A 3 -7.98 12.05 10.03
C ALA A 3 -7.26 10.81 10.59
N PHE A 4 -7.11 9.79 9.77
CA PHE A 4 -6.23 8.66 10.07
C PHE A 4 -4.88 8.95 9.42
N SER A 5 -3.89 9.26 10.25
CA SER A 5 -2.50 9.38 9.82
C SER A 5 -1.83 8.03 10.01
N SER A 6 -1.46 7.35 8.93
CA SER A 6 -0.57 6.19 8.99
C SER A 6 0.87 6.66 9.06
N ALA A 7 1.27 7.28 10.17
CA ALA A 7 2.67 7.52 10.47
C ALA A 7 3.20 6.29 11.22
N LEU A 8 3.85 5.38 10.52
CA LEU A 8 4.59 4.30 11.15
C LEU A 8 5.90 4.84 11.68
N SER A 9 5.96 4.99 12.99
CA SER A 9 7.22 4.99 13.73
C SER A 9 7.73 3.56 13.81
N THR A 10 8.86 3.29 13.18
CA THR A 10 9.61 2.04 13.29
C THR A 10 10.02 1.77 14.74
N ARG A 11 9.19 1.03 15.45
CA ARG A 11 9.65 0.21 16.56
C ARG A 11 9.11 -1.18 16.32
N ARG A 12 10.02 -2.12 16.01
CA ARG A 12 9.71 -3.55 16.04
C ARG A 12 9.15 -3.89 17.41
N CYS A 13 7.84 -4.02 17.51
CA CYS A 13 7.26 -4.84 18.56
C CYS A 13 7.31 -6.27 18.06
N ALA A 14 8.00 -7.14 18.79
CA ALA A 14 8.22 -8.56 18.48
C ALA A 14 6.96 -9.42 18.69
N THR A 15 5.78 -8.89 18.42
CA THR A 15 4.52 -9.61 18.32
C THR A 15 3.69 -8.93 17.26
N ASP A 16 3.34 -9.69 16.22
CA ASP A 16 2.41 -9.30 15.15
C ASP A 16 1.02 -8.94 15.72
N LEU A 17 0.90 -7.79 16.33
CA LEU A 17 -0.39 -7.19 16.68
C LEU A 17 -0.95 -6.53 15.43
N HIS A 18 -1.44 -7.36 14.52
CA HIS A 18 -2.29 -6.94 13.41
C HIS A 18 -3.63 -6.53 14.01
N CYS A 19 -3.96 -5.26 13.92
CA CYS A 19 -5.26 -4.75 14.31
C CYS A 19 -6.27 -5.05 13.20
N GLY A 20 -6.74 -6.28 13.12
CA GLY A 20 -7.75 -6.71 12.14
C GLY A 20 -7.36 -7.98 11.37
N PRO A 21 -8.33 -8.62 10.71
CA PRO A 21 -8.07 -9.76 9.85
C PRO A 21 -7.16 -9.36 8.67
N ARG A 22 -6.35 -10.30 8.18
CA ARG A 22 -5.47 -10.11 7.02
C ARG A 22 -6.20 -9.70 5.73
N ASP A 23 -7.52 -9.81 5.74
CA ASP A 23 -8.41 -9.49 4.61
C ASP A 23 -8.69 -7.99 4.45
N GLY A 24 -7.99 -7.11 5.19
CA GLY A 24 -8.21 -5.67 5.19
C GLY A 24 -9.50 -5.29 5.92
N PHE A 25 -9.47 -4.18 6.64
CA PHE A 25 -10.70 -3.65 7.23
C PHE A 25 -11.51 -3.00 6.10
N ASP A 26 -12.57 -3.67 5.70
CA ASP A 26 -13.50 -3.14 4.72
C ASP A 26 -14.48 -2.19 5.41
N PHE A 27 -14.25 -0.91 5.23
CA PHE A 27 -15.18 0.14 5.64
C PHE A 27 -16.38 0.26 4.68
N SER A 28 -16.65 -0.72 3.83
CA SER A 28 -17.73 -0.62 2.82
C SER A 28 -19.10 -0.42 3.47
N GLY A 29 -19.32 -0.99 4.64
CA GLY A 29 -20.53 -0.74 5.44
C GLY A 29 -20.64 0.71 5.94
N VAL A 30 -19.51 1.31 6.32
CA VAL A 30 -19.41 2.70 6.76
C VAL A 30 -19.15 3.63 5.57
N ALA A 31 -18.58 3.13 4.47
CA ALA A 31 -18.22 3.87 3.27
C ALA A 31 -19.44 4.41 2.49
N ARG A 32 -20.64 3.88 2.70
CA ARG A 32 -21.87 4.42 2.10
C ARG A 32 -22.22 5.81 2.61
N ALA A 33 -21.70 6.21 3.78
CA ALA A 33 -21.89 7.53 4.37
C ALA A 33 -20.68 8.46 4.13
N CYS A 34 -19.62 7.98 3.48
CA CYS A 34 -18.44 8.80 3.20
C CYS A 34 -18.72 9.74 2.02
N LEU A 35 -18.78 11.04 2.32
CA LEU A 35 -19.07 12.09 1.33
C LEU A 35 -17.83 12.41 0.50
N GLU A 36 -16.68 12.55 1.15
CA GLU A 36 -15.43 12.93 0.51
C GLU A 36 -14.26 12.14 1.05
N ARG A 37 -13.30 11.87 0.18
CA ARG A 37 -12.05 11.18 0.50
C ARG A 37 -10.89 11.98 -0.03
N TYR A 38 -9.95 12.26 0.84
CA TYR A 38 -8.71 12.93 0.46
C TYR A 38 -7.56 11.95 0.67
N LYS A 39 -6.70 11.86 -0.34
CA LYS A 39 -5.47 11.06 -0.33
C LYS A 39 -4.31 12.00 -0.60
N THR A 40 -3.41 12.15 0.37
CA THR A 40 -2.30 13.10 0.29
C THR A 40 -0.97 12.36 0.48
N PRO A 41 -0.04 12.43 -0.47
CA PRO A 41 1.31 11.93 -0.28
C PRO A 41 2.10 12.87 0.63
N THR A 42 2.78 12.32 1.62
CA THR A 42 3.62 13.08 2.55
C THR A 42 5.04 12.57 2.49
N PHE A 43 6.00 13.47 2.27
CA PHE A 43 7.43 13.19 2.33
C PHE A 43 8.05 13.96 3.49
N GLN A 44 9.03 13.36 4.15
CA GLN A 44 9.84 14.05 5.13
C GLN A 44 11.20 14.36 4.55
N THR A 45 11.48 15.65 4.38
CA THR A 45 12.75 16.16 3.85
C THR A 45 13.39 17.09 4.86
N ARG A 46 14.65 16.84 5.21
CA ARG A 46 15.43 17.73 6.05
C ARG A 46 16.22 18.69 5.15
N ILE A 47 16.07 19.98 5.41
CA ILE A 47 16.79 21.01 4.71
C ILE A 47 17.69 21.74 5.70
N GLN A 48 19.00 21.69 5.46
CA GLN A 48 20.00 22.45 6.19
C GLN A 48 20.58 23.54 5.31
N ARG A 49 20.62 24.78 5.82
CA ARG A 49 21.20 25.91 5.12
C ARG A 49 22.46 26.35 5.84
N ALA A 50 23.56 26.41 5.10
CA ALA A 50 24.80 27.00 5.58
C ALA A 50 24.77 28.53 5.48
N ILE A 51 25.56 29.21 6.27
CA ILE A 51 25.73 30.68 6.21
C ILE A 51 26.16 31.17 4.83
N SER A 52 26.86 30.30 4.07
CA SER A 52 27.30 30.54 2.67
C SER A 52 26.15 30.48 1.66
N GLY A 53 24.91 30.18 2.07
CA GLY A 53 23.76 30.01 1.16
C GLY A 53 23.64 28.62 0.54
N HIS A 54 24.57 27.71 0.78
CA HIS A 54 24.46 26.33 0.35
C HIS A 54 23.34 25.59 1.11
N GLU A 55 22.47 24.88 0.37
CA GLU A 55 21.44 24.00 0.93
C GLU A 55 21.85 22.54 0.81
N LEU A 56 21.82 21.82 1.91
CA LEU A 56 21.88 20.36 1.95
C LEU A 56 20.47 19.82 2.17
N ARG A 57 20.02 18.94 1.28
CA ARG A 57 18.70 18.30 1.35
C ARG A 57 18.88 16.80 1.54
N ALA A 58 18.27 16.25 2.57
CA ALA A 58 18.21 14.83 2.86
C ALA A 58 16.76 14.36 2.89
N LEU A 59 16.47 13.25 2.23
CA LEU A 59 15.19 12.61 2.22
C LEU A 59 15.19 11.48 3.28
N ASP A 60 14.23 11.47 4.20
CA ASP A 60 14.19 10.46 5.25
C ASP A 60 13.65 9.12 4.75
N TYR A 61 12.69 9.13 3.78
CA TYR A 61 12.20 7.89 3.15
C TYR A 61 12.09 8.06 1.63
N PRO A 62 12.37 7.00 0.87
CA PRO A 62 12.35 7.04 -0.59
C PRO A 62 10.91 7.06 -1.17
N TYR A 63 9.91 6.63 -0.40
CA TYR A 63 8.52 6.53 -0.81
C TYR A 63 7.62 7.40 0.05
N PRO A 64 6.49 7.93 -0.50
CA PRO A 64 5.57 8.77 0.26
C PRO A 64 4.83 7.96 1.33
N LEU A 65 4.58 8.59 2.45
CA LEU A 65 3.56 8.13 3.40
C LEU A 65 2.20 8.67 2.96
N TRP A 66 1.23 7.78 2.76
CA TRP A 66 -0.10 8.17 2.32
C TRP A 66 -0.97 8.53 3.53
N GLN A 67 -1.47 9.75 3.53
CA GLN A 67 -2.48 10.22 4.47
C GLN A 67 -3.86 10.11 3.84
N PHE A 68 -4.79 9.45 4.55
CA PHE A 68 -6.20 9.37 4.14
C PHE A 68 -7.05 10.17 5.11
N ALA A 69 -7.87 11.09 4.59
CA ALA A 69 -8.89 11.77 5.36
C ALA A 69 -10.26 11.39 4.79
N LEU A 70 -11.11 10.81 5.65
CA LEU A 70 -12.47 10.41 5.30
C LEU A 70 -13.43 11.39 5.96
N VAL A 71 -14.28 12.03 5.16
CA VAL A 71 -15.30 12.95 5.65
C VAL A 71 -16.65 12.28 5.57
N TYR A 72 -17.32 12.16 6.70
CA TYR A 72 -18.66 11.60 6.81
C TYR A 72 -19.65 12.72 7.06
N GLU A 73 -20.75 12.74 6.33
CA GLU A 73 -21.83 13.71 6.54
C GLU A 73 -22.52 13.43 7.89
N PHE A 74 -22.76 12.15 8.19
CA PHE A 74 -23.27 11.69 9.48
C PHE A 74 -22.82 10.26 9.75
N LEU A 75 -22.66 9.94 11.04
CA LEU A 75 -22.44 8.59 11.54
C LEU A 75 -23.56 8.26 12.50
N ARG A 76 -24.30 7.19 12.25
CA ARG A 76 -25.42 6.81 13.06
C ARG A 76 -24.95 6.01 14.27
N ASP A 77 -25.60 6.27 15.42
CA ASP A 77 -25.41 5.54 16.66
C ASP A 77 -26.77 5.17 17.25
N ASN A 78 -27.48 4.27 16.58
CA ASN A 78 -28.75 3.74 17.05
C ASN A 78 -28.76 2.22 16.89
N SER A 79 -28.19 1.53 17.88
CA SER A 79 -28.08 0.07 17.91
C SER A 79 -29.45 -0.64 17.91
N GLN A 80 -30.52 0.00 18.45
CA GLN A 80 -31.86 -0.56 18.42
C GLN A 80 -32.46 -0.62 17.01
N ALA A 81 -32.04 0.30 16.12
CA ALA A 81 -32.44 0.33 14.72
C ALA A 81 -31.44 -0.40 13.81
N GLY A 82 -30.40 -1.05 14.37
CA GLY A 82 -29.37 -1.76 13.60
C GLY A 82 -28.30 -0.83 12.98
N TYR A 83 -28.22 0.41 13.43
CA TYR A 83 -27.22 1.38 12.98
C TYR A 83 -26.16 1.56 14.06
N ASP A 84 -24.93 1.15 13.76
CA ASP A 84 -23.82 1.11 14.72
C ASP A 84 -22.49 1.61 14.10
N GLU A 85 -22.58 2.51 13.12
CA GLU A 85 -21.42 2.96 12.35
C GLU A 85 -20.43 3.72 13.23
N LEU A 86 -20.92 4.63 14.08
CA LEU A 86 -20.06 5.40 14.97
C LEU A 86 -19.35 4.50 15.99
N ARG A 87 -20.07 3.57 16.59
CA ARG A 87 -19.49 2.63 17.57
C ARG A 87 -18.49 1.69 16.95
N THR A 88 -18.78 1.20 15.73
CA THR A 88 -17.84 0.36 14.97
C THR A 88 -16.55 1.10 14.70
N LEU A 89 -16.61 2.36 14.25
CA LEU A 89 -15.45 3.18 14.00
C LEU A 89 -14.66 3.47 15.27
N LEU A 90 -15.33 3.83 16.36
CA LEU A 90 -14.68 4.06 17.65
C LEU A 90 -14.07 2.78 18.23
N GLY A 91 -14.79 1.66 18.13
CA GLY A 91 -14.29 0.35 18.56
C GLY A 91 -13.03 -0.06 17.81
N PHE A 92 -13.00 0.16 16.49
CA PHE A 92 -11.83 -0.07 15.67
C PHE A 92 -10.65 0.83 16.08
N PHE A 93 -10.89 2.11 16.31
CA PHE A 93 -9.85 3.05 16.78
C PHE A 93 -9.28 2.63 18.14
N MET A 94 -10.15 2.19 19.06
CA MET A 94 -9.71 1.67 20.37
C MET A 94 -8.94 0.35 20.24
N LEU A 95 -9.36 -0.54 19.34
CA LEU A 95 -8.66 -1.80 19.07
C LEU A 95 -7.25 -1.55 18.54
N CYS A 96 -7.08 -0.57 17.66
CA CYS A 96 -5.78 -0.14 17.15
C CYS A 96 -4.97 0.68 18.15
N GLN A 97 -5.53 1.00 19.33
CA GLN A 97 -4.88 1.87 20.32
C GLN A 97 -4.42 3.22 19.69
N GLY A 98 -5.29 3.80 18.89
CA GLY A 98 -5.00 5.00 18.13
C GLY A 98 -3.99 4.75 17.00
N ALA A 99 -2.85 5.41 17.05
CA ALA A 99 -1.81 5.30 16.01
C ALA A 99 -0.79 4.17 16.28
N PHE A 100 -1.00 3.33 17.30
CA PHE A 100 -0.06 2.26 17.64
C PHE A 100 -0.21 1.04 16.72
N GLY A 101 -1.46 0.63 16.45
CA GLY A 101 -1.76 -0.51 15.59
C GLY A 101 -1.72 -0.14 14.10
N THR A 102 -1.25 -1.07 13.28
CA THR A 102 -1.30 -0.96 11.81
C THR A 102 -2.48 -1.73 11.28
N PHE A 103 -3.06 -1.28 10.18
CA PHE A 103 -4.16 -1.97 9.51
C PHE A 103 -4.05 -1.80 7.99
N LEU A 104 -4.66 -2.72 7.26
CA LEU A 104 -4.76 -2.67 5.82
C LEU A 104 -5.97 -1.82 5.43
N PHE A 105 -5.75 -0.82 4.60
CA PHE A 105 -6.81 0.05 4.11
C PHE A 105 -7.10 -0.23 2.63
N HIS A 106 -8.35 -0.56 2.33
CA HIS A 106 -8.81 -0.69 0.95
C HIS A 106 -9.19 0.69 0.41
N ASP A 107 -8.40 1.22 -0.53
CA ASP A 107 -8.72 2.47 -1.22
C ASP A 107 -9.56 2.17 -2.47
N PRO A 108 -10.87 2.48 -2.47
CA PRO A 108 -11.71 2.13 -3.62
C PRO A 108 -11.38 2.90 -4.90
N SER A 109 -10.58 3.95 -4.81
CA SER A 109 -10.15 4.75 -5.95
C SER A 109 -8.81 4.30 -6.56
N ASP A 110 -8.01 3.53 -5.80
CA ASP A 110 -6.66 3.14 -6.18
C ASP A 110 -6.26 1.84 -5.47
N PHE A 111 -6.82 0.72 -5.92
CA PHE A 111 -6.62 -0.60 -5.35
C PHE A 111 -6.20 -1.66 -6.37
N GLN A 112 -6.17 -1.32 -7.66
CA GLN A 112 -5.96 -2.27 -8.74
C GLN A 112 -4.91 -1.78 -9.72
N VAL A 113 -4.08 -2.70 -10.17
CA VAL A 113 -3.07 -2.51 -11.21
C VAL A 113 -3.22 -3.60 -12.25
N ALA A 114 -3.15 -3.22 -13.53
CA ALA A 114 -3.23 -4.15 -14.66
C ALA A 114 -2.05 -3.96 -15.61
N GLY A 115 -1.41 -5.06 -16.01
CA GLY A 115 -0.32 -5.08 -16.97
C GLY A 115 0.94 -4.32 -16.53
N GLN A 116 1.12 -4.08 -15.23
CA GLN A 116 2.26 -3.32 -14.73
C GLN A 116 3.55 -4.12 -14.87
N GLN A 117 4.51 -3.54 -15.55
CA GLN A 117 5.85 -4.11 -15.58
C GLN A 117 6.49 -4.02 -14.19
N ILE A 118 6.93 -5.17 -13.67
CA ILE A 118 7.60 -5.30 -12.37
C ILE A 118 9.08 -5.60 -12.50
N GLY A 119 9.56 -5.93 -13.69
CA GLY A 119 10.96 -6.19 -13.94
C GLY A 119 11.24 -6.72 -15.34
N THR A 120 12.50 -7.05 -15.56
CA THR A 120 12.99 -7.72 -16.77
C THR A 120 13.85 -8.89 -16.35
N GLY A 121 13.66 -10.05 -16.99
CA GLY A 121 14.46 -11.24 -16.74
C GLY A 121 15.93 -11.03 -17.11
N ASP A 122 16.81 -11.63 -16.34
CA ASP A 122 18.27 -11.64 -16.53
C ASP A 122 18.85 -13.08 -16.53
N ALA A 123 17.97 -14.08 -16.55
CA ALA A 123 18.28 -15.52 -16.44
C ALA A 123 18.94 -15.94 -15.10
N SER A 124 19.03 -15.04 -14.11
CA SER A 124 19.61 -15.34 -12.80
C SER A 124 18.71 -14.93 -11.63
N THR A 125 18.06 -13.79 -11.72
CA THR A 125 17.16 -13.28 -10.68
C THR A 125 15.83 -14.00 -10.71
N THR A 126 15.41 -14.49 -9.55
CA THR A 126 14.12 -15.19 -9.39
C THR A 126 13.10 -14.39 -8.59
N VAL A 127 13.49 -13.28 -7.95
CA VAL A 127 12.65 -12.51 -7.03
C VAL A 127 12.43 -11.12 -7.58
N PHE A 128 11.16 -10.71 -7.72
CA PHE A 128 10.75 -9.40 -8.22
C PHE A 128 9.73 -8.78 -7.28
N GLN A 129 9.82 -7.47 -7.06
CA GLN A 129 8.88 -6.73 -6.22
C GLN A 129 7.65 -6.32 -7.04
N LEU A 130 6.45 -6.57 -6.53
CA LEU A 130 5.25 -5.94 -7.05
C LEU A 130 5.36 -4.42 -6.87
N GLN A 131 5.05 -3.68 -7.92
CA GLN A 131 5.14 -2.23 -7.92
C GLN A 131 4.04 -1.63 -8.76
N ARG A 132 3.68 -0.39 -8.45
CA ARG A 132 2.77 0.41 -9.26
C ARG A 132 3.49 1.64 -9.81
N ALA A 133 3.14 2.03 -11.03
CA ALA A 133 3.62 3.26 -11.63
C ALA A 133 2.59 4.37 -11.45
N MET A 134 3.03 5.51 -10.95
CA MET A 134 2.25 6.74 -10.92
C MET A 134 2.84 7.73 -11.92
N GLY A 135 1.99 8.27 -12.82
CA GLY A 135 2.45 9.20 -13.83
C GLY A 135 3.32 8.56 -14.91
N ALA A 136 2.92 7.40 -15.42
CA ALA A 136 3.66 6.66 -16.47
C ALA A 136 3.95 7.48 -17.75
N MET A 137 3.22 8.58 -17.98
CA MET A 137 3.47 9.52 -19.08
C MET A 137 4.62 10.49 -18.83
N LEU A 138 5.15 10.53 -17.60
CA LEU A 138 6.31 11.38 -17.29
C LEU A 138 7.59 10.81 -17.91
N PRO A 139 8.56 11.66 -18.27
CA PRO A 139 9.87 11.21 -18.69
C PRO A 139 10.49 10.28 -17.63
N GLY A 140 10.95 9.11 -18.03
CA GLY A 140 11.51 8.10 -17.14
C GLY A 140 10.49 7.08 -16.59
N GLY A 141 9.24 7.09 -17.08
CA GLY A 141 8.23 6.09 -16.72
C GLY A 141 7.44 6.37 -15.43
N GLY A 142 7.57 7.59 -14.88
CA GLY A 142 6.88 8.01 -13.68
C GLY A 142 7.54 7.50 -12.38
N PHE A 143 6.79 7.62 -11.29
CA PHE A 143 7.23 7.17 -9.97
C PHE A 143 6.78 5.73 -9.74
N LEU A 144 7.74 4.84 -9.44
CA LEU A 144 7.48 3.43 -9.14
C LEU A 144 7.45 3.25 -7.62
N GLU A 145 6.32 2.79 -7.11
CA GLU A 145 6.10 2.53 -5.69
C GLU A 145 5.99 1.03 -5.45
N PRO A 146 6.78 0.44 -4.53
CA PRO A 146 6.66 -0.97 -4.18
C PRO A 146 5.36 -1.23 -3.44
N ILE A 147 4.69 -2.34 -3.78
CA ILE A 147 3.48 -2.80 -3.10
C ILE A 147 3.86 -3.91 -2.14
N THR A 148 3.71 -3.63 -0.84
CA THR A 148 4.05 -4.56 0.25
C THR A 148 2.85 -5.34 0.78
N ALA A 149 1.62 -4.95 0.43
CA ALA A 149 0.39 -5.61 0.87
C ALA A 149 -0.52 -5.96 -0.32
N PRO A 150 -0.10 -6.89 -1.21
CA PRO A 150 -0.98 -7.36 -2.26
C PRO A 150 -2.16 -8.13 -1.65
N ASN A 151 -3.36 -7.90 -2.20
CA ASN A 151 -4.56 -8.65 -1.82
C ASN A 151 -4.69 -9.91 -2.68
N VAL A 152 -4.89 -9.72 -3.99
CA VAL A 152 -5.01 -10.82 -4.95
C VAL A 152 -4.11 -10.53 -6.14
N VAL A 153 -3.26 -11.48 -6.50
CA VAL A 153 -2.49 -11.46 -7.76
C VAL A 153 -3.26 -12.31 -8.77
N SER A 154 -3.86 -11.64 -9.74
CA SER A 154 -4.74 -12.28 -10.71
C SER A 154 -3.95 -13.00 -11.80
N ALA A 155 -2.85 -12.41 -12.26
CA ALA A 155 -1.99 -12.99 -13.28
C ALA A 155 -0.56 -12.43 -13.22
N ILE A 156 0.40 -13.27 -13.59
CA ILE A 156 1.78 -12.88 -13.90
C ILE A 156 2.05 -13.22 -15.35
N TYR A 157 2.71 -12.32 -16.06
CA TYR A 157 3.01 -12.45 -17.47
C TYR A 157 4.51 -12.44 -17.72
N LEU A 158 4.98 -13.27 -18.66
CA LEU A 158 6.30 -13.17 -19.28
C LEU A 158 6.11 -12.86 -20.77
N ASN A 159 6.54 -11.69 -21.20
CA ASN A 159 6.30 -11.16 -22.56
C ASN A 159 4.82 -11.25 -22.98
N GLY A 160 3.89 -10.94 -22.07
CA GLY A 160 2.45 -11.00 -22.32
C GLY A 160 1.82 -12.40 -22.24
N ILE A 161 2.61 -13.45 -21.98
CA ILE A 161 2.11 -14.82 -21.80
C ILE A 161 1.87 -15.09 -20.33
N THR A 162 0.62 -15.41 -19.98
CA THR A 162 0.23 -15.74 -18.59
C THR A 162 0.97 -16.98 -18.10
N GLN A 163 1.52 -16.87 -16.91
CA GLN A 163 2.23 -17.95 -16.24
C GLN A 163 1.29 -18.80 -15.39
N ALA A 164 1.56 -20.10 -15.34
CA ALA A 164 0.80 -21.00 -14.49
C ALA A 164 1.12 -20.74 -13.00
N PRO A 165 0.14 -20.79 -12.08
CA PRO A 165 0.37 -20.54 -10.65
C PRO A 165 1.44 -21.42 -9.99
N ALA A 166 1.74 -22.60 -10.58
CA ALA A 166 2.78 -23.50 -10.09
C ALA A 166 4.22 -23.00 -10.40
N THR A 167 4.39 -22.04 -11.30
CA THR A 167 5.71 -21.52 -11.73
C THR A 167 6.22 -20.37 -10.87
N TYR A 168 5.38 -19.80 -10.03
CA TYR A 168 5.75 -18.70 -9.14
C TYR A 168 5.00 -18.78 -7.81
N SER A 169 5.47 -18.05 -6.82
CA SER A 169 4.77 -17.81 -5.56
C SER A 169 4.82 -16.32 -5.24
N VAL A 170 3.81 -15.83 -4.53
CA VAL A 170 3.76 -14.43 -4.07
C VAL A 170 3.70 -14.43 -2.55
N ASP A 171 4.56 -13.63 -1.94
CA ASP A 171 4.50 -13.38 -0.50
C ASP A 171 3.50 -12.26 -0.22
N PRO A 172 2.39 -12.53 0.49
CA PRO A 172 1.37 -11.54 0.77
C PRO A 172 1.80 -10.47 1.79
N ALA A 173 2.90 -10.71 2.52
CA ALA A 173 3.39 -9.77 3.52
C ALA A 173 4.40 -8.76 2.96
N THR A 174 5.09 -9.10 1.87
CA THR A 174 6.15 -8.27 1.29
C THR A 174 5.88 -7.88 -0.15
N GLY A 175 4.93 -8.54 -0.83
CA GLY A 175 4.65 -8.31 -2.25
C GLY A 175 5.76 -8.83 -3.17
N LEU A 176 6.60 -9.74 -2.69
CA LEU A 176 7.64 -10.35 -3.50
C LEU A 176 7.09 -11.52 -4.32
N VAL A 177 7.29 -11.46 -5.62
CA VAL A 177 7.03 -12.54 -6.56
C VAL A 177 8.29 -13.36 -6.72
N ARG A 178 8.23 -14.64 -6.40
CA ARG A 178 9.35 -15.58 -6.53
C ARG A 178 9.04 -16.61 -7.59
N PHE A 179 9.84 -16.63 -8.66
CA PHE A 179 9.78 -17.64 -9.70
C PHE A 179 10.55 -18.90 -9.29
N VAL A 180 10.04 -20.06 -9.70
CA VAL A 180 10.73 -21.37 -9.52
C VAL A 180 11.98 -21.41 -10.39
N THR A 181 11.89 -20.89 -11.62
CA THR A 181 13.02 -20.79 -12.56
C THR A 181 13.19 -19.34 -12.96
N ALA A 182 14.43 -18.84 -12.98
CA ALA A 182 14.72 -17.47 -13.36
C ALA A 182 14.22 -17.18 -14.78
N PRO A 183 13.45 -16.10 -15.00
CA PRO A 183 13.02 -15.69 -16.32
C PRO A 183 14.21 -15.39 -17.23
N SER A 184 14.15 -15.86 -18.46
CA SER A 184 15.24 -15.68 -19.44
C SER A 184 15.54 -14.20 -19.68
N ASN A 185 16.78 -13.95 -20.11
CA ASN A 185 17.27 -12.60 -20.34
C ASN A 185 16.39 -11.85 -21.37
N GLY A 186 15.99 -10.62 -21.03
CA GLY A 186 15.18 -9.74 -21.88
C GLY A 186 13.68 -9.97 -21.81
N LEU A 187 13.19 -10.99 -21.08
CA LEU A 187 11.75 -11.17 -20.91
C LEU A 187 11.16 -10.09 -20.01
N ILE A 188 10.13 -9.40 -20.49
CA ILE A 188 9.38 -8.43 -19.70
C ILE A 188 8.46 -9.18 -18.74
N ILE A 189 8.55 -8.86 -17.45
CA ILE A 189 7.72 -9.42 -16.39
C ILE A 189 6.67 -8.39 -16.05
N ALA A 190 5.38 -8.76 -16.18
CA ALA A 190 4.27 -7.90 -15.82
C ALA A 190 3.28 -8.63 -14.91
N ALA A 191 2.47 -7.87 -14.17
CA ALA A 191 1.52 -8.43 -13.23
C ALA A 191 0.20 -7.67 -13.22
N ASP A 192 -0.89 -8.43 -12.98
CA ASP A 192 -2.21 -7.92 -12.61
C ASP A 192 -2.48 -8.27 -11.16
N PHE A 193 -2.77 -7.27 -10.36
CA PHE A 193 -3.04 -7.50 -8.95
C PHE A 193 -3.91 -6.41 -8.33
N THR A 194 -4.55 -6.76 -7.22
CA THR A 194 -5.17 -5.79 -6.32
C THR A 194 -4.33 -5.68 -5.04
N TYR A 195 -4.40 -4.55 -4.37
CA TYR A 195 -3.59 -4.29 -3.18
C TYR A 195 -4.33 -3.41 -2.18
N TYR A 196 -3.87 -3.46 -0.95
CA TYR A 196 -4.27 -2.53 0.09
C TYR A 196 -3.33 -1.32 0.10
N GLY A 197 -3.86 -0.16 0.46
CA GLY A 197 -3.03 1.02 0.66
C GLY A 197 -1.93 0.69 1.66
N SER A 198 -0.68 0.78 1.24
CA SER A 198 0.44 0.46 2.10
C SER A 198 0.58 1.55 3.15
N SER A 199 0.31 1.21 4.38
CA SER A 199 1.09 1.76 5.46
C SER A 199 2.48 1.16 5.28
N THR A 200 3.46 1.93 4.79
CA THR A 200 4.81 1.45 4.58
C THR A 200 5.32 0.79 5.84
N ALA A 201 5.39 -0.54 5.82
CA ALA A 201 6.32 -1.23 6.68
C ALA A 201 7.71 -0.82 6.19
N ASP A 202 8.38 -0.02 7.00
CA ASP A 202 9.78 0.31 6.75
C ASP A 202 10.57 -1.00 6.78
N SER A 203 11.07 -1.37 5.63
CA SER A 203 12.12 -2.38 5.53
C SER A 203 13.44 -1.67 5.83
N GLY A 204 13.77 -1.56 7.14
CA GLY A 204 15.11 -1.20 7.58
C GLY A 204 16.12 -2.30 7.29
#